data_240aa22e5765af7daea01911a9d7d3a0
#
_entry.id   240aa22e5765af7daea01911a9d7d3a0
#
_cell.length_a   1.000
_cell.length_b   1.000
_cell.length_c   1.000
_cell.angle_alpha   90.00
_cell.angle_beta   90.00
_cell.angle_gamma   90.00
#
_symmetry.space_group_name_H-M   'P 1'
#
loop_
_entity.id
_entity.type
_entity.pdbx_description
1 polymer ?
#
loop_
_entity_poly.entity_id
_entity_poly.type
_entity_poly.pdbx_seq_one_letter_code
_entity_poly.pdbx_strand_id
1 'polypeptide(L)'
;MDIKAAVVREKGGKFLIEDMQLEDPRPNEVLVRVVACGVCHTDLGVRDQYYPTPLPCVLGHEGSGIVEKVGADVTSVKPGDPVVMSFLSCYACNTCKSGLPGYCNGMYLHNFSGGRPDGSSPLSQNGERINGCFFSQSTFATHALANEGNIVKVPADIPLELLGPLGCGVQTGAGTVINALRPKAGSSIVVFGVGTVGISAIMAALVCGCTKIIAVDINNERLELAKTFGATHGINGKETDPVKAVQEITGGGADYSVEAIGNPHVLRQAVDCLSTTGFGALVGMTPLGTEVKLDMNGILFGRGLRGVIEGEAVPQIFIPQMIELYKQGRFPIDRLVTYYDFKDINQAIEDLEKGKILKGVLKM
;
A
#
# COMPACT_ATOMS: atom_id res chain seq x y z
N MET A 1 -2.83 27.05 10.54
CA MET A 1 -1.37 27.11 10.74
C MET A 1 -0.66 27.05 9.40
N ASP A 2 0.53 27.60 9.29
CA ASP A 2 1.32 27.49 8.06
C ASP A 2 2.08 26.17 8.05
N ILE A 3 2.10 25.52 6.89
CA ILE A 3 2.78 24.26 6.63
C ILE A 3 3.53 24.31 5.30
N LYS A 4 4.46 23.37 5.10
CA LYS A 4 4.99 23.06 3.76
C LYS A 4 4.36 21.77 3.25
N ALA A 5 3.88 21.78 2.00
CA ALA A 5 3.29 20.61 1.37
C ALA A 5 3.75 20.46 -0.08
N ALA A 6 3.91 19.23 -0.53
CA ALA A 6 4.20 18.90 -1.93
C ALA A 6 2.90 18.72 -2.71
N VAL A 7 2.59 19.67 -3.58
CA VAL A 7 1.38 19.69 -4.39
C VAL A 7 1.67 19.26 -5.81
N VAL A 8 0.78 18.45 -6.38
CA VAL A 8 0.70 18.21 -7.82
C VAL A 8 -0.40 19.10 -8.41
N ARG A 9 -0.05 19.91 -9.41
CA ARG A 9 -0.97 20.91 -9.96
C ARG A 9 -1.66 20.46 -11.23
N GLU A 10 -1.03 19.57 -11.99
CA GLU A 10 -1.53 19.05 -13.26
C GLU A 10 -1.21 17.56 -13.43
N LYS A 11 -1.96 16.90 -14.31
CA LYS A 11 -1.74 15.49 -14.62
C LYS A 11 -0.31 15.21 -15.07
N GLY A 12 0.36 14.26 -14.42
CA GLY A 12 1.73 13.88 -14.72
C GLY A 12 2.78 14.93 -14.28
N GLY A 13 2.35 15.99 -13.60
CA GLY A 13 3.23 17.07 -13.15
C GLY A 13 4.17 16.65 -12.03
N LYS A 14 5.22 17.48 -11.82
CA LYS A 14 6.10 17.32 -10.67
C LYS A 14 5.40 17.75 -9.38
N PHE A 15 5.82 17.18 -8.28
CA PHE A 15 5.44 17.64 -6.95
C PHE A 15 6.23 18.92 -6.62
N LEU A 16 5.51 19.99 -6.30
CA LEU A 16 6.07 21.30 -5.96
C LEU A 16 5.89 21.53 -4.46
N ILE A 17 6.98 21.81 -3.74
CA ILE A 17 6.91 22.11 -2.31
C ILE A 17 6.58 23.59 -2.14
N GLU A 18 5.43 23.84 -1.53
CA GLU A 18 4.88 25.18 -1.38
C GLU A 18 4.40 25.43 0.05
N ASP A 19 4.33 26.70 0.45
CA ASP A 19 3.72 27.12 1.72
C ASP A 19 2.19 27.14 1.57
N MET A 20 1.50 26.54 2.54
CA MET A 20 0.04 26.40 2.58
C MET A 20 -0.50 26.63 3.98
N GLN A 21 -1.78 26.88 4.08
CA GLN A 21 -2.51 26.94 5.33
C GLN A 21 -3.23 25.62 5.57
N LEU A 22 -3.10 25.07 6.78
CA LEU A 22 -3.84 23.94 7.28
C LEU A 22 -4.81 24.40 8.37
N GLU A 23 -6.08 23.97 8.28
CA GLU A 23 -7.10 24.27 9.29
C GLU A 23 -6.79 23.61 10.64
N ASP A 24 -7.50 24.03 11.69
CA ASP A 24 -7.57 23.32 12.96
C ASP A 24 -8.37 22.01 12.82
N PRO A 25 -8.06 20.98 13.62
CA PRO A 25 -8.78 19.71 13.55
C PRO A 25 -10.24 19.87 13.95
N ARG A 26 -11.14 19.25 13.21
CA ARG A 26 -12.56 19.08 13.54
C ARG A 26 -12.73 18.08 14.70
N PRO A 27 -13.94 17.95 15.28
CA PRO A 27 -14.14 17.11 16.48
C PRO A 27 -13.58 15.68 16.38
N ASN A 28 -13.65 15.05 15.21
CA ASN A 28 -13.17 13.68 14.97
C ASN A 28 -11.80 13.62 14.23
N GLU A 29 -11.09 14.73 14.12
CA GLU A 29 -9.81 14.82 13.43
C GLU A 29 -8.63 14.93 14.40
N VAL A 30 -7.47 14.52 13.91
CA VAL A 30 -6.19 14.52 14.62
C VAL A 30 -5.18 15.29 13.79
N LEU A 31 -4.56 16.31 14.37
CA LEU A 31 -3.42 17.01 13.78
C LEU A 31 -2.15 16.22 14.09
N VAL A 32 -1.47 15.79 13.05
CA VAL A 32 -0.22 15.02 13.14
C VAL A 32 0.92 15.83 12.54
N ARG A 33 1.97 16.05 13.33
CA ARG A 33 3.27 16.48 12.78
C ARG A 33 3.91 15.27 12.12
N VAL A 34 4.02 15.32 10.79
CA VAL A 34 4.55 14.22 9.99
C VAL A 34 6.06 14.11 10.24
N VAL A 35 6.53 12.92 10.56
CA VAL A 35 7.96 12.58 10.68
C VAL A 35 8.48 12.03 9.37
N ALA A 36 7.70 11.13 8.75
CA ALA A 36 8.04 10.57 7.45
C ALA A 36 6.79 10.13 6.68
N CYS A 37 6.94 10.03 5.36
CA CYS A 37 5.92 9.48 4.47
C CYS A 37 6.55 8.59 3.40
N GLY A 38 6.02 7.38 3.23
CA GLY A 38 6.38 6.51 2.12
C GLY A 38 5.85 7.00 0.78
N VAL A 39 6.61 6.81 -0.30
CA VAL A 39 6.18 7.05 -1.68
C VAL A 39 5.62 5.75 -2.27
N CYS A 40 4.41 5.80 -2.80
CA CYS A 40 3.70 4.64 -3.34
C CYS A 40 3.29 4.86 -4.81
N HIS A 41 3.17 3.77 -5.57
CA HIS A 41 2.65 3.82 -6.94
C HIS A 41 1.21 4.35 -7.00
N THR A 42 0.43 4.26 -5.92
CA THR A 42 -0.91 4.84 -5.84
C THR A 42 -0.87 6.37 -5.88
N ASP A 43 0.13 7.02 -5.26
CA ASP A 43 0.35 8.47 -5.41
C ASP A 43 0.60 8.84 -6.87
N LEU A 44 1.41 8.02 -7.58
CA LEU A 44 1.74 8.25 -8.98
C LEU A 44 0.53 8.01 -9.89
N GLY A 45 -0.25 6.95 -9.62
CA GLY A 45 -1.47 6.66 -10.35
C GLY A 45 -2.53 7.77 -10.22
N VAL A 46 -2.61 8.42 -9.06
CA VAL A 46 -3.48 9.60 -8.85
C VAL A 46 -2.88 10.83 -9.51
N ARG A 47 -1.57 11.08 -9.39
CA ARG A 47 -0.87 12.13 -10.16
C ARG A 47 -1.18 12.01 -11.66
N ASP A 48 -1.15 10.80 -12.18
CA ASP A 48 -1.36 10.48 -13.61
C ASP A 48 -2.84 10.30 -13.96
N GLN A 49 -3.76 10.54 -12.99
CA GLN A 49 -5.21 10.48 -13.17
C GLN A 49 -5.73 9.09 -13.62
N TYR A 50 -5.06 8.00 -13.23
CA TYR A 50 -5.63 6.65 -13.37
C TYR A 50 -6.86 6.49 -12.47
N TYR A 51 -6.81 7.10 -11.28
CA TYR A 51 -7.95 7.32 -10.40
C TYR A 51 -8.18 8.82 -10.32
N PRO A 52 -9.31 9.33 -10.83
CA PRO A 52 -9.55 10.77 -10.92
C PRO A 52 -9.73 11.37 -9.53
N THR A 53 -8.73 12.15 -9.10
CA THR A 53 -8.79 13.01 -7.91
C THR A 53 -8.62 14.44 -8.40
N PRO A 54 -9.45 15.41 -7.93
CA PRO A 54 -9.34 16.79 -8.37
C PRO A 54 -7.97 17.40 -8.11
N LEU A 55 -7.40 18.08 -9.11
CA LEU A 55 -6.14 18.82 -9.01
C LEU A 55 -6.44 20.33 -8.91
N PRO A 56 -5.55 21.15 -8.30
CA PRO A 56 -4.32 20.77 -7.59
C PRO A 56 -4.61 19.97 -6.31
N CYS A 57 -3.72 19.03 -5.95
CA CYS A 57 -3.90 18.16 -4.78
C CYS A 57 -2.58 17.89 -4.06
N VAL A 58 -2.64 17.82 -2.72
CA VAL A 58 -1.57 17.26 -1.90
C VAL A 58 -1.86 15.77 -1.70
N LEU A 59 -0.90 14.92 -2.07
CA LEU A 59 -0.97 13.46 -1.95
C LEU A 59 -0.19 12.95 -0.72
N GLY A 60 0.25 11.70 -0.75
CA GLY A 60 0.92 11.03 0.36
C GLY A 60 -0.07 10.31 1.28
N HIS A 61 0.08 8.99 1.42
CA HIS A 61 -0.86 8.15 2.17
C HIS A 61 -0.18 7.05 2.99
N GLU A 62 1.13 7.14 3.15
CA GLU A 62 1.93 6.26 4.01
C GLU A 62 2.63 7.09 5.10
N GLY A 63 1.86 7.91 5.82
CA GLY A 63 2.39 8.81 6.81
C GLY A 63 2.62 8.18 8.17
N SER A 64 3.69 8.63 8.85
CA SER A 64 3.94 8.39 10.27
C SER A 64 4.32 9.71 10.94
N GLY A 65 3.96 9.87 12.22
CA GLY A 65 4.21 11.12 12.89
C GLY A 65 3.84 11.12 14.36
N ILE A 66 3.85 12.33 14.94
CA ILE A 66 3.48 12.58 16.34
C ILE A 66 2.19 13.40 16.37
N VAL A 67 1.23 12.96 17.16
CA VAL A 67 0.00 13.71 17.42
C VAL A 67 0.34 15.03 18.10
N GLU A 68 -0.13 16.15 17.56
CA GLU A 68 0.04 17.48 18.18
C GLU A 68 -1.26 18.02 18.79
N LYS A 69 -2.39 17.79 18.13
CA LYS A 69 -3.70 18.26 18.60
C LYS A 69 -4.77 17.26 18.22
N VAL A 70 -5.80 17.12 19.03
CA VAL A 70 -6.94 16.24 18.77
C VAL A 70 -8.24 17.03 18.86
N GLY A 71 -9.22 16.65 18.04
CA GLY A 71 -10.59 17.14 18.13
C GLY A 71 -11.32 16.62 19.38
N ALA A 72 -12.43 17.24 19.71
CA ALA A 72 -13.13 17.01 20.98
C ALA A 72 -13.72 15.58 21.11
N ASP A 73 -13.99 14.89 20.00
CA ASP A 73 -14.58 13.56 19.98
C ASP A 73 -13.51 12.44 19.88
N VAL A 74 -12.21 12.79 19.71
CA VAL A 74 -11.12 11.83 19.59
C VAL A 74 -10.79 11.23 20.97
N THR A 75 -10.77 9.91 21.03
CA THR A 75 -10.57 9.13 22.27
C THR A 75 -9.40 8.15 22.20
N SER A 76 -8.98 7.73 21.01
CA SER A 76 -7.98 6.66 20.81
C SER A 76 -6.54 7.12 20.96
N VAL A 77 -6.27 8.42 20.76
CA VAL A 77 -4.93 9.02 20.80
C VAL A 77 -4.95 10.38 21.52
N LYS A 78 -3.78 10.84 21.94
CA LYS A 78 -3.58 12.14 22.59
C LYS A 78 -2.29 12.82 22.09
N PRO A 79 -2.13 14.13 22.29
CA PRO A 79 -0.88 14.82 21.98
C PRO A 79 0.35 14.10 22.57
N GLY A 80 1.40 13.97 21.73
CA GLY A 80 2.63 13.24 22.04
C GLY A 80 2.63 11.76 21.63
N ASP A 81 1.49 11.18 21.28
CA ASP A 81 1.44 9.78 20.84
C ASP A 81 2.07 9.60 19.44
N PRO A 82 2.95 8.60 19.26
CA PRO A 82 3.44 8.21 17.94
C PRO A 82 2.37 7.42 17.17
N VAL A 83 2.19 7.75 15.89
CA VAL A 83 1.13 7.16 15.06
C VAL A 83 1.60 6.84 13.65
N VAL A 84 0.93 5.85 13.04
CA VAL A 84 0.90 5.59 11.61
C VAL A 84 -0.50 5.90 11.09
N MET A 85 -0.58 6.44 9.89
CA MET A 85 -1.84 6.71 9.19
C MET A 85 -2.05 5.71 8.06
N SER A 86 -3.29 5.24 7.89
CA SER A 86 -3.67 4.30 6.85
C SER A 86 -4.90 4.83 6.08
N PHE A 87 -5.64 3.97 5.40
CA PHE A 87 -6.87 4.33 4.72
C PHE A 87 -8.04 4.54 5.70
N LEU A 88 -9.01 5.35 5.30
CA LEU A 88 -10.25 5.55 6.06
C LEU A 88 -11.38 4.70 5.49
N SER A 89 -12.19 4.14 6.37
CA SER A 89 -13.46 3.50 6.06
C SER A 89 -14.60 4.09 6.90
N CYS A 90 -15.85 3.83 6.51
CA CYS A 90 -17.00 4.38 7.25
C CYS A 90 -17.32 3.63 8.55
N TYR A 91 -16.73 2.45 8.78
CA TYR A 91 -17.01 1.54 9.93
C TYR A 91 -18.47 1.17 10.16
N ALA A 92 -19.39 1.59 9.27
CA ALA A 92 -20.84 1.46 9.43
C ALA A 92 -21.51 0.57 8.38
N CYS A 93 -20.97 0.47 7.16
CA CYS A 93 -21.54 -0.39 6.11
C CYS A 93 -21.30 -1.89 6.38
N ASN A 94 -22.01 -2.74 5.67
CA ASN A 94 -21.95 -4.18 5.90
C ASN A 94 -20.55 -4.77 5.72
N THR A 95 -19.79 -4.33 4.72
CA THR A 95 -18.40 -4.78 4.51
C THR A 95 -17.48 -4.39 5.66
N CYS A 96 -17.58 -3.15 6.15
CA CYS A 96 -16.82 -2.73 7.34
C CYS A 96 -17.18 -3.54 8.58
N LYS A 97 -18.49 -3.74 8.84
CA LYS A 97 -18.97 -4.55 9.97
C LYS A 97 -18.58 -6.03 9.88
N SER A 98 -18.31 -6.52 8.67
CA SER A 98 -17.80 -7.87 8.44
C SER A 98 -16.28 -8.00 8.59
N GLY A 99 -15.59 -6.93 9.03
CA GLY A 99 -14.12 -6.93 9.18
C GLY A 99 -13.36 -6.73 7.88
N LEU A 100 -14.00 -6.21 6.84
CA LEU A 100 -13.42 -5.98 5.51
C LEU A 100 -13.46 -4.48 5.14
N PRO A 101 -12.80 -3.60 5.92
CA PRO A 101 -12.89 -2.15 5.72
C PRO A 101 -12.29 -1.68 4.38
N GLY A 102 -11.36 -2.40 3.79
CA GLY A 102 -10.80 -2.12 2.46
C GLY A 102 -11.84 -2.14 1.33
N TYR A 103 -12.99 -2.80 1.54
CA TYR A 103 -14.11 -2.83 0.61
C TYR A 103 -15.28 -1.94 1.05
N CYS A 104 -15.01 -0.91 1.85
CA CYS A 104 -16.01 0.05 2.29
C CYS A 104 -16.76 0.63 1.10
N ASN A 105 -18.11 0.72 1.20
CA ASN A 105 -18.93 1.34 0.15
C ASN A 105 -18.54 2.80 -0.13
N GLY A 106 -17.98 3.49 0.87
CA GLY A 106 -17.45 4.84 0.76
C GLY A 106 -15.94 4.91 0.46
N MET A 107 -15.29 3.83 0.02
CA MET A 107 -13.82 3.79 -0.16
C MET A 107 -13.32 4.95 -1.03
N TYR A 108 -13.96 5.21 -2.16
CA TYR A 108 -13.58 6.31 -3.04
C TYR A 108 -13.79 7.68 -2.39
N LEU A 109 -14.95 7.88 -1.74
CA LEU A 109 -15.29 9.13 -1.08
C LEU A 109 -14.29 9.50 0.03
N HIS A 110 -13.89 8.52 0.83
CA HIS A 110 -13.00 8.75 1.97
C HIS A 110 -11.52 8.90 1.58
N ASN A 111 -11.10 8.32 0.44
CA ASN A 111 -9.68 8.20 0.14
C ASN A 111 -9.23 8.90 -1.15
N PHE A 112 -10.14 9.14 -2.12
CA PHE A 112 -9.78 9.65 -3.45
C PHE A 112 -10.54 10.92 -3.86
N SER A 113 -11.50 11.39 -3.10
CA SER A 113 -12.36 12.54 -3.48
C SER A 113 -11.64 13.89 -3.51
N GLY A 114 -10.43 14.00 -2.94
CA GLY A 114 -9.70 15.26 -2.85
C GLY A 114 -10.21 16.22 -1.77
N GLY A 115 -11.00 15.71 -0.81
CA GLY A 115 -11.51 16.50 0.30
C GLY A 115 -12.19 15.62 1.37
N ARG A 116 -12.72 16.27 2.39
CA ARG A 116 -13.57 15.62 3.39
C ARG A 116 -14.87 15.11 2.76
N PRO A 117 -15.61 14.19 3.41
CA PRO A 117 -16.87 13.69 2.87
C PRO A 117 -17.96 14.76 2.60
N ASP A 118 -17.89 15.89 3.29
CA ASP A 118 -18.79 17.04 3.06
C ASP A 118 -18.36 17.95 1.90
N GLY A 119 -17.30 17.56 1.19
CA GLY A 119 -16.74 18.30 0.06
C GLY A 119 -15.79 19.42 0.45
N SER A 120 -15.56 19.74 1.71
CA SER A 120 -14.57 20.74 2.13
C SER A 120 -13.13 20.19 2.02
N SER A 121 -12.12 21.09 2.05
CA SER A 121 -10.72 20.72 2.19
C SER A 121 -10.11 21.45 3.37
N PRO A 122 -9.23 20.82 4.15
CA PRO A 122 -8.51 21.51 5.23
C PRO A 122 -7.35 22.35 4.73
N LEU A 123 -7.01 22.27 3.43
CA LEU A 123 -5.86 22.92 2.83
C LEU A 123 -6.28 24.12 1.98
N SER A 124 -5.55 25.21 2.14
CA SER A 124 -5.72 26.41 1.30
C SER A 124 -4.38 27.07 1.04
N GLN A 125 -4.33 27.87 -0.04
CA GLN A 125 -3.19 28.70 -0.40
C GLN A 125 -3.69 30.07 -0.89
N ASN A 126 -3.22 31.17 -0.29
CA ASN A 126 -3.67 32.53 -0.61
C ASN A 126 -5.21 32.71 -0.58
N GLY A 127 -5.88 31.97 0.29
CA GLY A 127 -7.37 31.97 0.40
C GLY A 127 -8.08 31.09 -0.61
N GLU A 128 -7.37 30.44 -1.54
CA GLU A 128 -7.94 29.49 -2.48
C GLU A 128 -7.83 28.07 -1.94
N ARG A 129 -8.86 27.24 -2.21
CA ARG A 129 -8.90 25.84 -1.83
C ARG A 129 -7.84 25.03 -2.58
N ILE A 130 -7.07 24.19 -1.85
CA ILE A 130 -6.24 23.14 -2.40
C ILE A 130 -6.90 21.80 -2.01
N ASN A 131 -7.02 20.86 -2.96
CA ASN A 131 -7.54 19.55 -2.65
C ASN A 131 -6.53 18.75 -1.80
N GLY A 132 -7.06 17.90 -0.93
CA GLY A 132 -6.29 17.09 0.01
C GLY A 132 -7.12 15.95 0.56
N CYS A 133 -6.85 15.53 1.78
CA CYS A 133 -7.47 14.37 2.41
C CYS A 133 -7.30 13.08 1.58
N PHE A 134 -6.21 12.98 0.81
CA PHE A 134 -5.88 11.76 0.11
C PHE A 134 -5.60 10.68 1.13
N PHE A 135 -6.36 9.58 1.08
CA PHE A 135 -6.45 8.58 2.16
C PHE A 135 -6.76 9.21 3.53
N SER A 136 -7.55 10.28 3.53
CA SER A 136 -7.89 11.07 4.73
C SER A 136 -6.66 11.51 5.54
N GLN A 137 -5.54 11.81 4.86
CA GLN A 137 -4.29 12.23 5.51
C GLN A 137 -3.48 13.26 4.68
N SER A 138 -3.15 13.02 3.38
CA SER A 138 -2.30 13.92 2.56
C SER A 138 -0.95 14.25 3.20
N THR A 139 -0.15 13.23 3.44
CA THR A 139 1.09 13.32 4.23
C THR A 139 2.35 13.67 3.46
N PHE A 140 2.26 14.08 2.19
CA PHE A 140 3.36 14.79 1.55
C PHE A 140 3.40 16.26 2.04
N ALA A 141 3.43 16.41 3.35
CA ALA A 141 3.40 17.70 4.05
C ALA A 141 4.04 17.58 5.44
N THR A 142 4.49 18.73 5.98
CA THR A 142 5.07 18.76 7.34
C THR A 142 4.04 18.45 8.44
N HIS A 143 2.75 18.73 8.18
CA HIS A 143 1.63 18.40 9.06
C HIS A 143 0.45 17.92 8.22
N ALA A 144 -0.36 17.06 8.80
CA ALA A 144 -1.56 16.51 8.19
C ALA A 144 -2.71 16.45 9.19
N LEU A 145 -3.93 16.63 8.69
CA LEU A 145 -5.15 16.27 9.43
C LEU A 145 -5.60 14.89 8.97
N ALA A 146 -5.70 13.98 9.95
CA ALA A 146 -6.22 12.65 9.75
C ALA A 146 -7.52 12.47 10.54
N ASN A 147 -8.35 11.51 10.14
CA ASN A 147 -9.52 11.11 10.93
C ASN A 147 -9.10 10.12 12.01
N GLU A 148 -9.73 10.13 13.19
CA GLU A 148 -9.45 9.13 14.25
C GLU A 148 -9.51 7.70 13.71
N GLY A 149 -10.42 7.43 12.77
CA GLY A 149 -10.62 6.10 12.20
C GLY A 149 -9.44 5.56 11.36
N ASN A 150 -8.59 6.42 10.78
CA ASN A 150 -7.43 5.97 10.02
C ASN A 150 -6.09 6.12 10.76
N ILE A 151 -6.14 6.46 12.05
CA ILE A 151 -4.98 6.55 12.93
C ILE A 151 -4.72 5.20 13.62
N VAL A 152 -3.45 4.82 13.68
CA VAL A 152 -2.97 3.65 14.43
C VAL A 152 -1.85 4.10 15.37
N LYS A 153 -2.11 4.03 16.68
CA LYS A 153 -1.07 4.27 17.67
C LYS A 153 -0.03 3.16 17.63
N VAL A 154 1.25 3.55 17.65
CA VAL A 154 2.38 2.61 17.54
C VAL A 154 3.33 2.75 18.73
N PRO A 155 4.17 1.74 19.00
CA PRO A 155 5.19 1.82 20.06
C PRO A 155 6.22 2.92 19.76
N ALA A 156 6.72 3.58 20.82
CA ALA A 156 7.72 4.64 20.73
C ALA A 156 9.17 4.10 20.59
N ASP A 157 9.38 2.81 20.73
CA ASP A 157 10.70 2.15 20.69
C ASP A 157 11.17 1.76 19.29
N ILE A 158 10.40 2.11 18.24
CA ILE A 158 10.76 1.91 16.85
C ILE A 158 10.82 3.27 16.13
N PRO A 159 11.83 3.51 15.28
CA PRO A 159 11.91 4.74 14.49
C PRO A 159 10.65 4.95 13.64
N LEU A 160 9.97 6.08 13.80
CA LEU A 160 8.74 6.40 13.06
C LEU A 160 8.97 6.48 11.55
N GLU A 161 10.16 6.88 11.13
CA GLU A 161 10.55 6.97 9.73
C GLU A 161 10.42 5.62 9.00
N LEU A 162 10.49 4.52 9.75
CA LEU A 162 10.36 3.17 9.22
C LEU A 162 8.89 2.75 9.05
N LEU A 163 7.98 3.32 9.84
CA LEU A 163 6.65 2.74 10.04
C LEU A 163 5.59 3.21 9.04
N GLY A 164 5.80 4.36 8.36
CA GLY A 164 4.83 4.89 7.40
C GLY A 164 4.36 3.88 6.33
N PRO A 165 5.25 3.13 5.68
CA PRO A 165 4.88 2.13 4.68
C PRO A 165 3.97 1.00 5.17
N LEU A 166 3.87 0.78 6.49
CA LEU A 166 2.90 -0.15 7.08
C LEU A 166 1.44 0.31 6.86
N GLY A 167 1.24 1.60 6.59
CA GLY A 167 -0.09 2.16 6.36
C GLY A 167 -0.73 1.77 5.02
N CYS A 168 0.06 1.30 4.04
CA CYS A 168 -0.43 0.91 2.72
C CYS A 168 0.36 -0.26 2.12
N GLY A 169 1.50 -0.01 1.46
CA GLY A 169 2.15 -1.02 0.61
C GLY A 169 2.59 -2.28 1.36
N VAL A 170 3.09 -2.14 2.58
CA VAL A 170 3.54 -3.28 3.39
C VAL A 170 2.35 -4.09 3.90
N GLN A 171 1.31 -3.43 4.47
CA GLN A 171 0.12 -4.15 4.91
C GLN A 171 -0.63 -4.80 3.75
N THR A 172 -0.66 -4.15 2.58
CA THR A 172 -1.30 -4.70 1.37
C THR A 172 -0.68 -6.03 0.98
N GLY A 173 0.65 -6.09 0.85
CA GLY A 173 1.34 -7.33 0.50
C GLY A 173 1.22 -8.40 1.57
N ALA A 174 1.50 -8.05 2.81
CA ALA A 174 1.42 -8.97 3.95
C ALA A 174 0.00 -9.48 4.17
N GLY A 175 -0.98 -8.60 4.20
CA GLY A 175 -2.38 -8.93 4.42
C GLY A 175 -2.99 -9.75 3.28
N THR A 176 -2.56 -9.52 2.03
CA THR A 176 -2.97 -10.37 0.91
C THR A 176 -2.67 -11.83 1.18
N VAL A 177 -1.53 -12.13 1.78
CA VAL A 177 -1.17 -13.51 2.13
C VAL A 177 -1.82 -13.94 3.44
N ILE A 178 -1.64 -13.18 4.52
CA ILE A 178 -2.06 -13.58 5.88
C ILE A 178 -3.57 -13.56 6.04
N ASN A 179 -4.26 -12.50 5.56
CA ASN A 179 -5.69 -12.31 5.79
C ASN A 179 -6.55 -12.86 4.65
N ALA A 180 -6.15 -12.64 3.39
CA ALA A 180 -6.96 -12.97 2.22
C ALA A 180 -6.74 -14.39 1.70
N LEU A 181 -5.50 -14.78 1.38
CA LEU A 181 -5.18 -16.10 0.84
C LEU A 181 -5.10 -17.18 1.92
N ARG A 182 -4.56 -16.87 3.10
CA ARG A 182 -4.45 -17.79 4.26
C ARG A 182 -3.83 -19.13 3.91
N PRO A 183 -2.62 -19.15 3.33
CA PRO A 183 -2.01 -20.38 2.87
C PRO A 183 -1.75 -21.33 4.04
N LYS A 184 -1.97 -22.62 3.79
CA LYS A 184 -1.59 -23.68 4.73
C LYS A 184 -0.07 -23.85 4.74
N ALA A 185 0.50 -24.19 5.87
CA ALA A 185 1.92 -24.56 5.95
C ALA A 185 2.22 -25.68 4.94
N GLY A 186 3.36 -25.57 4.24
CA GLY A 186 3.73 -26.47 3.16
C GLY A 186 3.24 -26.09 1.77
N SER A 187 2.35 -25.11 1.63
CA SER A 187 1.83 -24.64 0.32
C SER A 187 2.91 -24.00 -0.56
N SER A 188 2.59 -23.95 -1.85
CA SER A 188 3.31 -23.17 -2.86
C SER A 188 2.60 -21.84 -3.17
N ILE A 189 3.36 -20.77 -3.32
CA ILE A 189 2.87 -19.44 -3.71
C ILE A 189 3.79 -18.82 -4.75
N VAL A 190 3.20 -18.20 -5.77
CA VAL A 190 3.92 -17.41 -6.74
C VAL A 190 3.53 -15.94 -6.65
N VAL A 191 4.52 -15.05 -6.64
CA VAL A 191 4.35 -13.59 -6.54
C VAL A 191 4.89 -12.94 -7.80
N PHE A 192 4.03 -12.31 -8.56
CA PHE A 192 4.35 -11.56 -9.76
C PHE A 192 4.54 -10.08 -9.41
N GLY A 193 5.76 -9.59 -9.66
CA GLY A 193 6.20 -8.25 -9.28
C GLY A 193 6.81 -8.23 -7.87
N VAL A 194 8.13 -8.01 -7.79
CA VAL A 194 8.87 -7.97 -6.51
C VAL A 194 9.25 -6.54 -6.11
N GLY A 195 8.27 -5.63 -6.16
CA GLY A 195 8.29 -4.32 -5.49
C GLY A 195 7.93 -4.45 -4.01
N THR A 196 7.62 -3.34 -3.34
CA THR A 196 7.27 -3.32 -1.90
C THR A 196 6.15 -4.30 -1.55
N VAL A 197 5.05 -4.30 -2.31
CA VAL A 197 3.90 -5.19 -2.10
C VAL A 197 4.30 -6.65 -2.27
N GLY A 198 5.01 -6.97 -3.37
CA GLY A 198 5.43 -8.34 -3.66
C GLY A 198 6.42 -8.90 -2.64
N ILE A 199 7.43 -8.10 -2.24
CA ILE A 199 8.37 -8.51 -1.18
C ILE A 199 7.64 -8.71 0.15
N SER A 200 6.68 -7.85 0.48
CA SER A 200 5.86 -8.02 1.69
C SER A 200 5.01 -9.30 1.63
N ALA A 201 4.48 -9.65 0.46
CA ALA A 201 3.80 -10.93 0.25
C ALA A 201 4.75 -12.13 0.40
N ILE A 202 5.98 -12.04 -0.10
CA ILE A 202 7.02 -13.09 0.05
C ILE A 202 7.37 -13.29 1.53
N MET A 203 7.62 -12.22 2.29
CA MET A 203 7.88 -12.30 3.72
C MET A 203 6.70 -12.92 4.47
N ALA A 204 5.48 -12.51 4.14
CA ALA A 204 4.27 -13.06 4.73
C ALA A 204 4.08 -14.55 4.41
N ALA A 205 4.38 -14.99 3.18
CA ALA A 205 4.35 -16.40 2.80
C ALA A 205 5.34 -17.24 3.62
N LEU A 206 6.54 -16.70 3.88
CA LEU A 206 7.52 -17.33 4.77
C LEU A 206 6.97 -17.42 6.20
N VAL A 207 6.37 -16.37 6.73
CA VAL A 207 5.73 -16.34 8.07
C VAL A 207 4.62 -17.38 8.16
N CYS A 208 3.83 -17.58 7.09
CA CYS A 208 2.75 -18.60 7.03
C CYS A 208 3.26 -20.03 6.83
N GLY A 209 4.56 -20.22 6.57
CA GLY A 209 5.14 -21.56 6.40
C GLY A 209 4.98 -22.15 5.00
N CYS A 210 4.84 -21.30 3.96
CA CYS A 210 4.94 -21.75 2.57
C CYS A 210 6.33 -22.34 2.29
N THR A 211 6.41 -23.44 1.55
CA THR A 211 7.68 -24.15 1.30
C THR A 211 8.23 -23.91 -0.09
N LYS A 212 7.39 -23.51 -1.03
CA LYS A 212 7.78 -23.04 -2.36
C LYS A 212 7.26 -21.62 -2.52
N ILE A 213 8.15 -20.63 -2.41
CA ILE A 213 7.86 -19.20 -2.55
C ILE A 213 8.58 -18.74 -3.82
N ILE A 214 7.81 -18.52 -4.89
CA ILE A 214 8.34 -18.27 -6.23
C ILE A 214 8.16 -16.79 -6.54
N ALA A 215 9.25 -16.08 -6.79
CA ALA A 215 9.26 -14.69 -7.22
C ALA A 215 9.34 -14.62 -8.75
N VAL A 216 8.48 -13.81 -9.38
CA VAL A 216 8.52 -13.54 -10.83
C VAL A 216 8.67 -12.05 -11.04
N ASP A 217 9.72 -11.64 -11.74
CA ASP A 217 10.00 -10.25 -12.11
C ASP A 217 10.78 -10.22 -13.43
N ILE A 218 10.97 -9.04 -14.00
CA ILE A 218 11.78 -8.82 -15.19
C ILE A 218 13.20 -8.29 -14.86
N ASN A 219 13.46 -8.01 -13.58
CA ASN A 219 14.72 -7.48 -13.06
C ASN A 219 15.43 -8.55 -12.22
N ASN A 220 16.59 -9.04 -12.70
CA ASN A 220 17.36 -10.09 -12.02
C ASN A 220 17.86 -9.66 -10.64
N GLU A 221 18.24 -8.39 -10.45
CA GLU A 221 18.68 -7.87 -9.15
C GLU A 221 17.57 -7.95 -8.10
N ARG A 222 16.34 -7.63 -8.50
CA ARG A 222 15.16 -7.76 -7.64
C ARG A 222 14.84 -9.21 -7.31
N LEU A 223 15.03 -10.14 -8.24
CA LEU A 223 14.86 -11.57 -7.99
C LEU A 223 15.88 -12.10 -6.97
N GLU A 224 17.15 -11.70 -7.08
CA GLU A 224 18.17 -12.05 -6.09
C GLU A 224 17.86 -11.43 -4.73
N LEU A 225 17.40 -10.17 -4.71
CA LEU A 225 16.97 -9.53 -3.48
C LEU A 225 15.78 -10.27 -2.85
N ALA A 226 14.78 -10.70 -3.64
CA ALA A 226 13.62 -11.46 -3.15
C ALA A 226 14.02 -12.76 -2.44
N LYS A 227 15.08 -13.44 -2.89
CA LYS A 227 15.60 -14.63 -2.19
C LYS A 227 16.08 -14.31 -0.78
N THR A 228 16.65 -13.12 -0.56
CA THR A 228 17.07 -12.69 0.78
C THR A 228 15.91 -12.38 1.73
N PHE A 229 14.69 -12.24 1.20
CA PHE A 229 13.45 -12.05 1.94
C PHE A 229 12.61 -13.33 2.06
N GLY A 230 13.10 -14.46 1.52
CA GLY A 230 12.46 -15.76 1.70
C GLY A 230 11.92 -16.40 0.42
N ALA A 231 12.10 -15.80 -0.76
CA ALA A 231 11.77 -16.48 -2.01
C ALA A 231 12.73 -17.69 -2.20
N THR A 232 12.16 -18.85 -2.50
CA THR A 232 12.91 -20.09 -2.75
C THR A 232 13.36 -20.21 -4.20
N HIS A 233 12.62 -19.57 -5.12
CA HIS A 233 12.88 -19.55 -6.55
C HIS A 233 12.67 -18.16 -7.13
N GLY A 234 13.46 -17.81 -8.14
CA GLY A 234 13.30 -16.60 -8.95
C GLY A 234 13.13 -16.96 -10.41
N ILE A 235 12.16 -16.35 -11.09
CA ILE A 235 11.88 -16.51 -12.51
C ILE A 235 11.94 -15.16 -13.19
N ASN A 236 12.82 -14.97 -14.16
CA ASN A 236 12.80 -13.80 -15.02
C ASN A 236 11.78 -13.98 -16.14
N GLY A 237 10.67 -13.24 -16.05
CA GLY A 237 9.55 -13.32 -16.99
C GLY A 237 9.86 -12.83 -18.41
N LYS A 238 11.02 -12.20 -18.66
CA LYS A 238 11.50 -11.87 -20.02
C LYS A 238 12.27 -13.04 -20.67
N GLU A 239 12.87 -13.89 -19.86
CA GLU A 239 13.78 -14.94 -20.32
C GLU A 239 13.10 -16.32 -20.37
N THR A 240 12.07 -16.51 -19.53
CA THR A 240 11.41 -17.80 -19.35
C THR A 240 9.90 -17.59 -19.26
N ASP A 241 9.12 -18.52 -19.83
CA ASP A 241 7.66 -18.56 -19.65
C ASP A 241 7.32 -18.87 -18.17
N PRO A 242 6.78 -17.88 -17.42
CA PRO A 242 6.55 -18.06 -15.99
C PRO A 242 5.54 -19.18 -15.68
N VAL A 243 4.55 -19.39 -16.56
CA VAL A 243 3.50 -20.41 -16.34
C VAL A 243 4.13 -21.79 -16.34
N LYS A 244 4.93 -22.11 -17.35
CA LYS A 244 5.61 -23.40 -17.47
C LYS A 244 6.61 -23.62 -16.33
N ALA A 245 7.44 -22.60 -16.05
CA ALA A 245 8.43 -22.69 -14.98
C ALA A 245 7.78 -22.94 -13.60
N VAL A 246 6.68 -22.24 -13.29
CA VAL A 246 5.93 -22.48 -12.05
C VAL A 246 5.36 -23.89 -12.00
N GLN A 247 4.78 -24.39 -13.11
CA GLN A 247 4.24 -25.75 -13.19
C GLN A 247 5.33 -26.80 -12.99
N GLU A 248 6.52 -26.61 -13.55
CA GLU A 248 7.67 -27.50 -13.35
C GLU A 248 8.15 -27.51 -11.88
N ILE A 249 8.35 -26.33 -11.29
CA ILE A 249 8.78 -26.18 -9.89
C ILE A 249 7.77 -26.82 -8.93
N THR A 250 6.48 -26.64 -9.19
CA THR A 250 5.41 -27.09 -8.27
C THR A 250 4.93 -28.52 -8.54
N GLY A 251 5.17 -29.03 -9.75
CA GLY A 251 4.68 -30.35 -10.17
C GLY A 251 3.22 -30.32 -10.63
N GLY A 252 2.76 -29.19 -11.24
CA GLY A 252 1.42 -29.11 -11.81
C GLY A 252 0.66 -27.81 -11.58
N GLY A 253 1.28 -26.83 -10.90
CA GLY A 253 0.74 -25.50 -10.64
C GLY A 253 0.84 -25.08 -9.18
N ALA A 254 0.84 -23.78 -8.92
CA ALA A 254 0.93 -23.22 -7.58
C ALA A 254 -0.44 -23.27 -6.85
N ASP A 255 -0.40 -23.43 -5.52
CA ASP A 255 -1.62 -23.35 -4.70
C ASP A 255 -2.16 -21.93 -4.65
N TYR A 256 -1.26 -20.95 -4.63
CA TYR A 256 -1.61 -19.53 -4.57
C TYR A 256 -0.81 -18.68 -5.54
N SER A 257 -1.42 -17.58 -6.01
CA SER A 257 -0.71 -16.54 -6.76
C SER A 257 -1.07 -15.15 -6.25
N VAL A 258 -0.11 -14.21 -6.35
CA VAL A 258 -0.29 -12.79 -6.09
C VAL A 258 0.17 -12.02 -7.32
N GLU A 259 -0.71 -11.23 -7.92
CA GLU A 259 -0.38 -10.29 -8.98
C GLU A 259 -0.26 -8.89 -8.38
N ALA A 260 0.96 -8.33 -8.35
CA ALA A 260 1.29 -7.05 -7.72
C ALA A 260 1.88 -6.02 -8.71
N ILE A 261 1.60 -6.17 -10.01
CA ILE A 261 2.08 -5.28 -11.09
C ILE A 261 0.94 -4.43 -11.65
N GLY A 262 -0.27 -5.01 -11.79
CA GLY A 262 -1.39 -4.38 -12.46
C GLY A 262 -1.30 -4.49 -13.99
N ASN A 263 -0.89 -5.65 -14.49
CA ASN A 263 -0.78 -5.89 -15.93
C ASN A 263 -1.69 -7.03 -16.37
N PRO A 264 -2.61 -6.83 -17.36
CA PRO A 264 -3.55 -7.87 -17.79
C PRO A 264 -2.88 -9.16 -18.26
N HIS A 265 -1.72 -9.07 -18.95
CA HIS A 265 -0.98 -10.24 -19.39
C HIS A 265 -0.40 -11.01 -18.19
N VAL A 266 0.16 -10.30 -17.21
CA VAL A 266 0.71 -10.91 -16.00
C VAL A 266 -0.40 -11.50 -15.12
N LEU A 267 -1.55 -10.83 -15.01
CA LEU A 267 -2.71 -11.40 -14.31
C LEU A 267 -3.18 -12.71 -14.96
N ARG A 268 -3.18 -12.77 -16.29
CA ARG A 268 -3.47 -14.01 -17.02
C ARG A 268 -2.47 -15.11 -16.64
N GLN A 269 -1.18 -14.81 -16.61
CA GLN A 269 -0.14 -15.77 -16.19
C GLN A 269 -0.32 -16.21 -14.75
N ALA A 270 -0.67 -15.28 -13.84
CA ALA A 270 -0.92 -15.56 -12.43
C ALA A 270 -2.10 -16.52 -12.21
N VAL A 271 -3.09 -16.51 -13.10
CA VAL A 271 -4.20 -17.48 -13.07
C VAL A 271 -3.82 -18.80 -13.75
N ASP A 272 -3.14 -18.74 -14.88
CA ASP A 272 -2.80 -19.95 -15.68
C ASP A 272 -1.77 -20.84 -14.99
N CYS A 273 -0.89 -20.28 -14.15
CA CYS A 273 0.10 -21.02 -13.37
C CYS A 273 -0.45 -21.72 -12.12
N LEU A 274 -1.72 -21.47 -11.75
CA LEU A 274 -2.35 -22.11 -10.60
C LEU A 274 -2.62 -23.59 -10.85
N SER A 275 -2.58 -24.38 -9.78
CA SER A 275 -3.09 -25.74 -9.73
C SER A 275 -4.61 -25.77 -9.95
N THR A 276 -5.21 -26.96 -10.09
CA THR A 276 -6.65 -27.11 -10.35
C THR A 276 -7.54 -26.39 -9.35
N THR A 277 -7.17 -26.38 -8.05
CA THR A 277 -7.92 -25.69 -6.99
C THR A 277 -7.16 -24.49 -6.42
N GLY A 278 -6.18 -23.98 -7.18
CA GLY A 278 -5.39 -22.84 -6.77
C GLY A 278 -6.17 -21.54 -6.76
N PHE A 279 -5.74 -20.57 -5.94
CA PHE A 279 -6.42 -19.30 -5.77
C PHE A 279 -5.48 -18.12 -5.93
N GLY A 280 -5.86 -17.16 -6.79
CA GLY A 280 -5.10 -15.96 -7.08
C GLY A 280 -5.65 -14.70 -6.42
N ALA A 281 -4.76 -13.78 -6.07
CA ALA A 281 -5.06 -12.44 -5.61
C ALA A 281 -4.56 -11.40 -6.62
N LEU A 282 -5.46 -10.53 -7.10
CA LEU A 282 -5.14 -9.34 -7.88
C LEU A 282 -4.98 -8.16 -6.90
N VAL A 283 -3.80 -7.57 -6.88
CA VAL A 283 -3.42 -6.46 -5.99
C VAL A 283 -2.89 -5.27 -6.78
N GLY A 284 -2.29 -5.53 -7.94
CA GLY A 284 -1.69 -4.51 -8.80
C GLY A 284 -2.72 -3.50 -9.30
N MET A 285 -2.39 -2.20 -9.18
CA MET A 285 -3.25 -1.11 -9.63
C MET A 285 -3.19 -0.94 -11.15
N THR A 286 -4.37 -0.76 -11.78
CA THR A 286 -4.51 -0.51 -13.22
C THR A 286 -5.38 0.73 -13.48
N PRO A 287 -5.26 1.39 -14.65
CA PRO A 287 -6.25 2.38 -15.07
C PRO A 287 -7.67 1.81 -15.06
N LEU A 288 -8.65 2.64 -14.71
CA LEU A 288 -10.06 2.25 -14.73
C LEU A 288 -10.48 1.75 -16.13
N GLY A 289 -11.26 0.67 -16.19
CA GLY A 289 -11.70 0.06 -17.44
C GLY A 289 -10.71 -0.93 -18.06
N THR A 290 -9.58 -1.23 -17.40
CA THR A 290 -8.64 -2.27 -17.87
C THR A 290 -9.30 -3.65 -17.79
N GLU A 291 -9.24 -4.42 -18.86
CA GLU A 291 -9.85 -5.75 -18.99
C GLU A 291 -8.79 -6.86 -19.14
N VAL A 292 -9.12 -8.07 -18.71
CA VAL A 292 -8.31 -9.28 -18.88
C VAL A 292 -9.16 -10.41 -19.50
N LYS A 293 -8.56 -11.20 -20.42
CA LYS A 293 -9.17 -12.41 -20.96
C LYS A 293 -8.70 -13.63 -20.17
N LEU A 294 -9.62 -14.34 -19.56
CA LEU A 294 -9.36 -15.58 -18.80
C LEU A 294 -9.95 -16.81 -19.51
N ASP A 295 -9.32 -17.98 -19.32
CA ASP A 295 -9.85 -19.25 -19.77
C ASP A 295 -10.97 -19.72 -18.83
N MET A 296 -12.17 -19.83 -19.39
CA MET A 296 -13.35 -20.25 -18.63
C MET A 296 -13.23 -21.67 -18.07
N ASN A 297 -12.58 -22.59 -18.80
CA ASN A 297 -12.41 -23.96 -18.31
C ASN A 297 -11.48 -24.04 -17.12
N GLY A 298 -10.39 -23.22 -17.09
CA GLY A 298 -9.52 -23.13 -15.93
C GLY A 298 -10.28 -22.72 -14.66
N ILE A 299 -11.19 -21.75 -14.79
CA ILE A 299 -12.06 -21.31 -13.69
C ILE A 299 -13.10 -22.39 -13.32
N LEU A 300 -13.75 -22.99 -14.33
CA LEU A 300 -14.76 -24.04 -14.13
C LEU A 300 -14.20 -25.25 -13.35
N PHE A 301 -12.95 -25.62 -13.61
CA PHE A 301 -12.29 -26.73 -12.93
C PHE A 301 -11.68 -26.35 -11.57
N GLY A 302 -12.01 -25.19 -11.01
CA GLY A 302 -11.79 -24.86 -9.60
C GLY A 302 -10.76 -23.78 -9.30
N ARG A 303 -10.08 -23.19 -10.31
CA ARG A 303 -9.24 -22.02 -10.09
C ARG A 303 -10.08 -20.83 -9.66
N GLY A 304 -9.59 -20.09 -8.65
CA GLY A 304 -10.25 -18.88 -8.18
C GLY A 304 -9.37 -17.65 -8.37
N LEU A 305 -10.02 -16.48 -8.49
CA LEU A 305 -9.35 -15.17 -8.53
C LEU A 305 -10.23 -14.15 -7.81
N ARG A 306 -9.62 -13.28 -6.99
CA ARG A 306 -10.31 -12.10 -6.46
C ARG A 306 -9.36 -10.90 -6.33
N GLY A 307 -9.94 -9.70 -6.33
CA GLY A 307 -9.21 -8.49 -5.97
C GLY A 307 -8.99 -8.39 -4.47
N VAL A 308 -7.83 -7.88 -4.05
CA VAL A 308 -7.51 -7.64 -2.65
C VAL A 308 -7.08 -6.18 -2.48
N ILE A 309 -7.82 -5.44 -1.65
CA ILE A 309 -7.54 -4.02 -1.33
C ILE A 309 -7.01 -3.96 0.09
N GLU A 310 -5.87 -3.24 0.28
CA GLU A 310 -5.23 -2.97 1.58
C GLU A 310 -4.99 -4.26 2.40
N GLY A 311 -4.79 -5.40 1.70
CA GLY A 311 -4.52 -6.69 2.32
C GLY A 311 -5.66 -7.24 3.18
N GLU A 312 -6.92 -6.82 2.95
CA GLU A 312 -8.05 -7.13 3.82
C GLU A 312 -7.76 -6.83 5.30
N ALA A 313 -6.93 -5.82 5.53
CA ALA A 313 -6.50 -5.46 6.87
C ALA A 313 -7.54 -4.58 7.58
N VAL A 314 -7.67 -4.78 8.88
CA VAL A 314 -8.13 -3.77 9.84
C VAL A 314 -6.87 -3.12 10.40
N PRO A 315 -6.48 -1.90 9.96
CA PRO A 315 -5.17 -1.34 10.25
C PRO A 315 -4.83 -1.29 11.75
N GLN A 316 -5.81 -0.97 12.59
CA GLN A 316 -5.65 -0.88 14.04
C GLN A 316 -5.29 -2.22 14.70
N ILE A 317 -5.54 -3.33 14.02
CA ILE A 317 -5.19 -4.69 14.48
C ILE A 317 -3.93 -5.16 13.75
N PHE A 318 -3.86 -4.98 12.44
CA PHE A 318 -2.85 -5.64 11.62
C PHE A 318 -1.49 -4.91 11.66
N ILE A 319 -1.46 -3.57 11.70
CA ILE A 319 -0.20 -2.81 11.82
C ILE A 319 0.57 -3.18 13.11
N PRO A 320 -0.05 -3.22 14.31
CA PRO A 320 0.61 -3.73 15.50
C PRO A 320 1.15 -5.16 15.38
N GLN A 321 0.42 -6.06 14.71
CA GLN A 321 0.90 -7.43 14.48
C GLN A 321 2.14 -7.47 13.59
N MET A 322 2.19 -6.67 12.52
CA MET A 322 3.37 -6.56 11.66
C MET A 322 4.58 -5.97 12.42
N ILE A 323 4.35 -5.00 13.30
CA ILE A 323 5.38 -4.43 14.17
C ILE A 323 5.98 -5.52 15.08
N GLU A 324 5.15 -6.38 15.67
CA GLU A 324 5.64 -7.50 16.48
C GLU A 324 6.44 -8.51 15.65
N LEU A 325 6.02 -8.81 14.42
CA LEU A 325 6.80 -9.66 13.51
C LEU A 325 8.15 -9.02 13.15
N TYR A 326 8.19 -7.70 12.97
CA TYR A 326 9.43 -6.95 12.77
C TYR A 326 10.36 -7.06 13.98
N LYS A 327 9.86 -6.80 15.20
CA LYS A 327 10.63 -6.93 16.44
C LYS A 327 11.23 -8.33 16.64
N GLN A 328 10.53 -9.36 16.15
CA GLN A 328 11.02 -10.75 16.18
C GLN A 328 12.02 -11.07 15.05
N GLY A 329 12.36 -10.12 14.17
CA GLY A 329 13.21 -10.34 13.01
C GLY A 329 12.58 -11.19 11.90
N ARG A 330 11.27 -11.45 11.99
CA ARG A 330 10.53 -12.29 11.02
C ARG A 330 9.98 -11.51 9.83
N PHE A 331 9.95 -10.18 9.94
CA PHE A 331 9.43 -9.28 8.90
C PHE A 331 10.30 -8.02 8.78
N PRO A 332 11.51 -8.12 8.18
CA PRO A 332 12.54 -7.08 8.18
C PRO A 332 12.17 -5.91 7.23
N ILE A 333 11.23 -5.06 7.63
CA ILE A 333 10.76 -3.89 6.86
C ILE A 333 11.83 -2.82 6.66
N ASP A 334 12.80 -2.72 7.58
CA ASP A 334 13.93 -1.81 7.52
C ASP A 334 14.80 -2.02 6.27
N ARG A 335 14.85 -3.24 5.74
CA ARG A 335 15.60 -3.58 4.52
C ARG A 335 14.88 -3.17 3.23
N LEU A 336 13.62 -2.73 3.30
CA LEU A 336 12.84 -2.29 2.15
C LEU A 336 13.08 -0.81 1.82
N VAL A 337 13.40 0.01 2.83
CA VAL A 337 13.33 1.47 2.74
C VAL A 337 14.64 2.11 2.31
N THR A 338 14.52 3.15 1.51
CA THR A 338 15.57 4.10 1.18
C THR A 338 15.07 5.48 1.56
N TYR A 339 15.84 6.19 2.40
CA TYR A 339 15.44 7.50 2.90
C TYR A 339 15.86 8.63 1.99
N TYR A 340 15.00 9.63 1.87
CA TYR A 340 15.22 10.90 1.16
C TYR A 340 14.79 12.05 2.05
N ASP A 341 15.39 13.23 1.86
CA ASP A 341 14.85 14.45 2.42
C ASP A 341 13.53 14.81 1.71
N PHE A 342 12.59 15.44 2.38
CA PHE A 342 11.30 15.86 1.79
C PHE A 342 11.48 16.68 0.49
N LYS A 343 12.49 17.57 0.45
CA LYS A 343 12.81 18.38 -0.74
C LYS A 343 13.14 17.54 -1.98
N ASP A 344 13.57 16.31 -1.80
CA ASP A 344 14.02 15.40 -2.87
C ASP A 344 12.90 14.45 -3.34
N ILE A 345 11.62 14.78 -3.05
CA ILE A 345 10.44 13.95 -3.39
C ILE A 345 10.44 13.49 -4.86
N ASN A 346 10.77 14.39 -5.81
CA ASN A 346 10.78 14.02 -7.23
C ASN A 346 11.92 13.05 -7.57
N GLN A 347 13.06 13.12 -6.86
CA GLN A 347 14.15 12.16 -7.03
C GLN A 347 13.75 10.79 -6.48
N ALA A 348 13.09 10.75 -5.31
CA ALA A 348 12.58 9.49 -4.73
C ALA A 348 11.58 8.80 -5.68
N ILE A 349 10.71 9.58 -6.31
CA ILE A 349 9.76 9.10 -7.32
C ILE A 349 10.49 8.53 -8.54
N GLU A 350 11.43 9.28 -9.10
CA GLU A 350 12.20 8.84 -10.26
C GLU A 350 12.97 7.53 -10.00
N ASP A 351 13.58 7.40 -8.83
CA ASP A 351 14.32 6.19 -8.44
C ASP A 351 13.38 5.00 -8.21
N LEU A 352 12.15 5.23 -7.70
CA LEU A 352 11.11 4.22 -7.58
C LEU A 352 10.61 3.75 -8.97
N GLU A 353 10.28 4.69 -9.88
CA GLU A 353 9.83 4.38 -11.24
C GLU A 353 10.89 3.65 -12.06
N LYS A 354 12.16 4.01 -11.90
CA LYS A 354 13.30 3.32 -12.54
C LYS A 354 13.66 1.98 -11.88
N GLY A 355 13.00 1.64 -10.79
CA GLY A 355 13.23 0.38 -10.08
C GLY A 355 14.55 0.29 -9.31
N LYS A 356 15.23 1.41 -9.07
CA LYS A 356 16.48 1.46 -8.30
C LYS A 356 16.28 1.20 -6.81
N ILE A 357 15.10 1.48 -6.30
CA ILE A 357 14.70 1.30 -4.90
C ILE A 357 13.42 0.47 -4.81
N LEU A 358 13.17 -0.14 -3.65
CA LEU A 358 11.89 -0.82 -3.36
C LEU A 358 10.87 0.16 -2.79
N LYS A 359 11.25 0.93 -1.78
CA LYS A 359 10.39 1.87 -1.07
C LYS A 359 11.17 3.14 -0.72
N GLY A 360 10.82 4.26 -1.35
CA GLY A 360 11.29 5.57 -0.94
C GLY A 360 10.51 6.07 0.28
N VAL A 361 11.20 6.63 1.26
CA VAL A 361 10.59 7.25 2.45
C VAL A 361 11.14 8.65 2.60
N LEU A 362 10.26 9.64 2.54
CA LEU A 362 10.57 11.05 2.71
C LEU A 362 10.61 11.39 4.20
N LYS A 363 11.69 12.02 4.67
CA LYS A 363 11.80 12.60 6.02
C LYS A 363 11.42 14.07 5.97
N MET A 364 10.49 14.48 6.81
CA MET A 364 9.98 15.85 6.87
C MET A 364 10.90 16.78 7.65
#